data_66caee70a1fa4b6d95c3a17ac3e5b5bf
#
_entry.id   66caee70a1fa4b6d95c3a17ac3e5b5bf
#
_cell.length_a   1.000
_cell.length_b   1.000
_cell.length_c   1.000
_cell.angle_alpha   90.00
_cell.angle_beta   90.00
_cell.angle_gamma   90.00
#
_symmetry.space_group_name_H-M   'P 1'
#
loop_
_entity.id
_entity.type
_entity.pdbx_description
1 polymer ?
#
loop_
_entity_poly.entity_id
_entity_poly.type
_entity_poly.pdbx_seq_one_letter_code
_entity_poly.pdbx_strand_id
1 'polypeptide(L)'
;MEALYDYLLKNFEPNKPIFLSDVKTSGINYANIRKQMKNLADSGKIKRFDSGIYFLTTKTIFKSGSELSPDDVLEYKYLLSDNKRCGYISGLMFFNQLGLSTQLPMVYEVVSNKATKDRRETTLGGSKVVVRRPKVTVNDGNYKILQFLDLLRDIDMYSEVTGDSLKEKLYWYMDKSGLTVNEMKPYFSYYPDKLLSLIHI
;
A
#
# COMPACT_ATOMS: atom_id res chain seq x y z
N MET A 1 -29.47 12.30 -5.60
CA MET A 1 -28.61 11.28 -6.25
C MET A 1 -27.78 11.87 -7.40
N GLU A 2 -28.38 12.62 -8.29
CA GLU A 2 -27.62 13.28 -9.37
C GLU A 2 -26.52 14.21 -8.83
N ALA A 3 -26.83 15.08 -7.90
CA ALA A 3 -25.86 16.01 -7.31
C ALA A 3 -24.64 15.31 -6.68
N LEU A 4 -24.79 14.14 -6.05
CA LEU A 4 -23.63 13.37 -5.54
C LEU A 4 -22.85 12.74 -6.68
N TYR A 5 -23.52 12.20 -7.70
CA TYR A 5 -22.83 11.61 -8.86
C TYR A 5 -22.01 12.64 -9.63
N ASP A 6 -22.59 13.83 -9.87
CA ASP A 6 -21.88 14.95 -10.51
C ASP A 6 -20.68 15.41 -9.68
N TYR A 7 -20.83 15.44 -8.35
CA TYR A 7 -19.71 15.70 -7.44
C TYR A 7 -18.59 14.67 -7.60
N LEU A 8 -18.93 13.37 -7.68
CA LEU A 8 -17.93 12.32 -7.87
C LEU A 8 -17.21 12.45 -9.20
N LEU A 9 -17.93 12.70 -10.30
CA LEU A 9 -17.35 12.91 -11.63
C LEU A 9 -16.40 14.11 -11.70
N LYS A 10 -16.67 15.14 -10.91
CA LYS A 10 -15.86 16.37 -10.89
C LYS A 10 -14.61 16.24 -10.02
N ASN A 11 -14.66 15.45 -8.95
CA ASN A 11 -13.62 15.45 -7.92
C ASN A 11 -12.78 14.17 -7.87
N PHE A 12 -13.18 13.12 -8.56
CA PHE A 12 -12.48 11.83 -8.54
C PHE A 12 -12.19 11.34 -9.96
N GLU A 13 -11.01 10.79 -10.14
CA GLU A 13 -10.60 10.19 -11.42
C GLU A 13 -11.24 8.81 -11.60
N PRO A 14 -11.61 8.43 -12.82
CA PRO A 14 -12.04 7.07 -13.13
C PRO A 14 -10.95 6.05 -12.82
N ASN A 15 -11.37 4.85 -12.42
CA ASN A 15 -10.49 3.72 -12.08
C ASN A 15 -9.54 4.00 -10.90
N LYS A 16 -9.86 4.97 -10.06
CA LYS A 16 -9.19 5.22 -8.80
C LYS A 16 -10.14 4.89 -7.63
N PRO A 17 -9.62 4.37 -6.52
CA PRO A 17 -10.46 4.09 -5.36
C PRO A 17 -11.00 5.37 -4.73
N ILE A 18 -12.29 5.37 -4.45
CA ILE A 18 -13.00 6.43 -3.73
C ILE A 18 -13.38 5.87 -2.36
N PHE A 19 -12.71 6.33 -1.32
CA PHE A 19 -13.09 5.94 0.03
C PHE A 19 -14.26 6.80 0.51
N LEU A 20 -15.21 6.18 1.18
CA LEU A 20 -16.39 6.86 1.68
C LEU A 20 -16.03 8.02 2.63
N SER A 21 -14.89 7.93 3.34
CA SER A 21 -14.34 9.00 4.18
C SER A 21 -13.91 10.25 3.42
N ASP A 22 -13.56 10.10 2.15
CA ASP A 22 -13.00 11.18 1.32
C ASP A 22 -14.10 11.96 0.59
N VAL A 23 -15.32 11.41 0.59
CA VAL A 23 -16.50 12.07 0.00
C VAL A 23 -17.02 13.14 0.96
N LYS A 24 -16.62 14.39 0.74
CA LYS A 24 -16.99 15.56 1.56
C LYS A 24 -17.91 16.47 0.75
N THR A 25 -19.21 16.36 0.96
CA THR A 25 -20.21 17.24 0.33
C THR A 25 -20.85 18.15 1.37
N SER A 26 -21.00 19.43 1.03
CA SER A 26 -21.69 20.40 1.89
C SER A 26 -23.17 20.02 2.05
N GLY A 27 -23.66 20.00 3.28
CA GLY A 27 -25.10 19.83 3.58
C GLY A 27 -25.62 18.39 3.56
N ILE A 28 -24.77 17.36 3.31
CA ILE A 28 -25.18 15.96 3.37
C ILE A 28 -24.45 15.27 4.53
N ASN A 29 -25.20 14.67 5.46
CA ASN A 29 -24.59 13.91 6.53
C ASN A 29 -23.99 12.57 6.03
N TYR A 30 -23.05 12.03 6.78
CA TYR A 30 -22.32 10.79 6.42
C TYR A 30 -23.23 9.59 6.15
N ALA A 31 -24.31 9.42 6.91
CA ALA A 31 -25.27 8.32 6.75
C ALA A 31 -25.99 8.42 5.38
N ASN A 32 -26.36 9.63 4.98
CA ASN A 32 -26.98 9.88 3.68
C ASN A 32 -25.99 9.69 2.52
N ILE A 33 -24.71 10.12 2.68
CA ILE A 33 -23.66 9.84 1.69
C ILE A 33 -23.52 8.34 1.49
N ARG A 34 -23.40 7.57 2.58
CA ARG A 34 -23.30 6.10 2.53
C ARG A 34 -24.49 5.45 1.79
N LYS A 35 -25.71 5.92 2.08
CA LYS A 35 -26.92 5.42 1.40
C LYS A 35 -26.93 5.76 -0.09
N GLN A 36 -26.57 6.99 -0.45
CA GLN A 36 -26.53 7.42 -1.84
C GLN A 36 -25.42 6.70 -2.63
N MET A 37 -24.22 6.50 -2.06
CA MET A 37 -23.14 5.72 -2.69
C MET A 37 -23.58 4.28 -2.97
N LYS A 38 -24.28 3.65 -2.02
CA LYS A 38 -24.86 2.33 -2.25
C LYS A 38 -25.88 2.34 -3.41
N ASN A 39 -26.80 3.30 -3.43
CA ASN A 39 -27.80 3.40 -4.49
C ASN A 39 -27.17 3.66 -5.87
N LEU A 40 -26.10 4.47 -5.93
CA LEU A 40 -25.35 4.69 -7.17
C LEU A 40 -24.67 3.40 -7.65
N ALA A 41 -24.15 2.59 -6.73
CA ALA A 41 -23.57 1.30 -7.06
C ALA A 41 -24.64 0.29 -7.53
N ASP A 42 -25.78 0.21 -6.82
CA ASP A 42 -26.91 -0.66 -7.16
C ASP A 42 -27.50 -0.30 -8.55
N SER A 43 -27.46 1.00 -8.93
CA SER A 43 -27.88 1.47 -10.26
C SER A 43 -26.81 1.35 -11.36
N GLY A 44 -25.61 0.84 -11.04
CA GLY A 44 -24.52 0.68 -11.99
C GLY A 44 -23.79 1.96 -12.42
N LYS A 45 -24.11 3.13 -11.81
CA LYS A 45 -23.42 4.39 -12.10
C LYS A 45 -21.97 4.42 -11.58
N ILE A 46 -21.71 3.72 -10.47
CA ILE A 46 -20.37 3.48 -9.93
C ILE A 46 -20.23 1.99 -9.61
N LYS A 47 -19.01 1.51 -9.38
CA LYS A 47 -18.78 0.15 -8.88
C LYS A 47 -18.33 0.18 -7.43
N ARG A 48 -18.65 -0.87 -6.71
CA ARG A 48 -18.19 -1.11 -5.34
C ARG A 48 -17.09 -2.17 -5.36
N PHE A 49 -15.92 -1.83 -4.82
CA PHE A 49 -14.80 -2.76 -4.64
C PHE A 49 -14.93 -3.53 -3.31
N ASP A 50 -15.20 -2.81 -2.23
CA ASP A 50 -15.31 -3.37 -0.88
C ASP A 50 -16.20 -2.45 -0.01
N SER A 51 -16.37 -2.80 1.26
CA SER A 51 -17.14 -1.98 2.20
C SER A 51 -16.55 -0.57 2.31
N GLY A 52 -17.30 0.43 1.86
CA GLY A 52 -16.87 1.83 1.87
C GLY A 52 -15.84 2.22 0.83
N ILE A 53 -15.57 1.37 -0.17
CA ILE A 53 -14.64 1.62 -1.27
C ILE A 53 -15.38 1.45 -2.59
N TYR A 54 -15.41 2.52 -3.38
CA TYR A 54 -16.10 2.60 -4.66
C TYR A 54 -15.16 3.13 -5.73
N PHE A 55 -15.59 3.13 -6.97
CA PHE A 55 -14.86 3.73 -8.09
C PHE A 55 -15.76 4.06 -9.25
N LEU A 56 -15.35 5.05 -10.03
CA LEU A 56 -15.94 5.39 -11.32
C LEU A 56 -15.34 4.49 -12.40
N THR A 57 -16.19 3.94 -13.26
CA THR A 57 -15.73 3.10 -14.37
C THR A 57 -15.53 3.90 -15.64
N THR A 58 -14.51 3.55 -16.42
CA THR A 58 -14.43 3.97 -17.83
C THR A 58 -15.21 3.01 -18.72
N LYS A 59 -15.74 3.52 -19.83
CA LYS A 59 -16.26 2.66 -20.88
C LYS A 59 -15.09 1.89 -21.49
N THR A 60 -15.10 0.58 -21.36
CA THR A 60 -14.13 -0.32 -21.97
C THR A 60 -14.82 -1.15 -23.06
N ILE A 61 -14.02 -1.77 -23.94
CA ILE A 61 -14.52 -2.75 -24.92
C ILE A 61 -15.08 -4.01 -24.25
N PHE A 62 -14.73 -4.25 -22.99
CA PHE A 62 -15.24 -5.39 -22.20
C PHE A 62 -16.57 -5.03 -21.54
N LYS A 63 -17.55 -5.92 -21.62
CA LYS A 63 -18.89 -5.75 -21.02
C LYS A 63 -18.84 -5.55 -19.50
N SER A 64 -17.84 -6.13 -18.82
CA SER A 64 -17.64 -5.99 -17.38
C SER A 64 -17.18 -4.59 -16.96
N GLY A 65 -16.66 -3.75 -17.91
CA GLY A 65 -16.01 -2.49 -17.62
C GLY A 65 -14.64 -2.67 -16.94
N SER A 66 -14.07 -1.57 -16.46
CA SER A 66 -12.82 -1.61 -15.68
C SER A 66 -13.06 -2.18 -14.28
N GLU A 67 -12.02 -2.79 -13.72
CA GLU A 67 -11.98 -3.29 -12.33
C GLU A 67 -10.77 -2.66 -11.63
N LEU A 68 -10.88 -2.44 -10.30
CA LEU A 68 -9.75 -2.02 -9.50
C LEU A 68 -8.89 -3.23 -9.12
N SER A 69 -7.58 -3.07 -9.23
CA SER A 69 -6.64 -4.02 -8.66
C SER A 69 -6.62 -3.87 -7.11
N PRO A 70 -6.54 -4.98 -6.35
CA PRO A 70 -6.29 -4.92 -4.90
C PRO A 70 -5.03 -4.12 -4.55
N ASP A 71 -3.99 -4.19 -5.40
CA ASP A 71 -2.73 -3.47 -5.21
C ASP A 71 -2.94 -1.96 -5.29
N ASP A 72 -3.72 -1.46 -6.26
CA ASP A 72 -4.05 -0.04 -6.38
C ASP A 72 -4.80 0.44 -5.13
N VAL A 73 -5.79 -0.34 -4.68
CA VAL A 73 -6.57 0.03 -3.49
C VAL A 73 -5.70 0.01 -2.24
N LEU A 74 -4.78 -0.96 -2.12
CA LEU A 74 -3.81 -1.04 -1.03
C LEU A 74 -2.90 0.21 -1.01
N GLU A 75 -2.39 0.61 -2.18
CA GLU A 75 -1.54 1.79 -2.31
C GLU A 75 -2.25 3.06 -1.82
N TYR A 76 -3.41 3.36 -2.36
CA TYR A 76 -4.18 4.54 -1.96
C TYR A 76 -4.62 4.50 -0.50
N LYS A 77 -4.96 3.32 0.01
CA LYS A 77 -5.44 3.17 1.39
C LYS A 77 -4.35 3.31 2.44
N TYR A 78 -3.16 2.74 2.18
CA TYR A 78 -2.14 2.59 3.20
C TYR A 78 -0.80 3.22 2.87
N LEU A 79 -0.45 3.37 1.59
CA LEU A 79 0.89 3.80 1.20
C LEU A 79 0.95 5.27 0.80
N LEU A 80 -0.19 5.89 0.45
CA LEU A 80 -0.28 7.27 0.05
C LEU A 80 -1.22 8.07 0.98
N SER A 81 -0.88 9.33 1.22
CA SER A 81 -1.74 10.34 1.82
C SER A 81 -1.48 11.67 1.11
N ASP A 82 -2.53 12.27 0.51
CA ASP A 82 -2.40 13.51 -0.29
C ASP A 82 -1.27 13.43 -1.33
N ASN A 83 -1.20 12.30 -2.04
CA ASN A 83 -0.17 11.96 -3.04
C ASN A 83 1.28 11.88 -2.50
N LYS A 84 1.48 11.86 -1.17
CA LYS A 84 2.78 11.68 -0.53
C LYS A 84 2.90 10.29 0.07
N ARG A 85 4.09 9.72 0.05
CA ARG A 85 4.35 8.43 0.69
C ARG A 85 4.14 8.51 2.19
N CYS A 86 3.31 7.62 2.71
CA CYS A 86 3.07 7.44 4.13
C CYS A 86 3.18 5.97 4.57
N GLY A 87 3.64 5.11 3.67
CA GLY A 87 3.82 3.68 3.92
C GLY A 87 4.55 2.97 2.77
N TYR A 88 4.83 1.70 2.98
CA TYR A 88 5.49 0.82 2.01
C TYR A 88 5.05 -0.63 2.17
N ILE A 89 5.21 -1.43 1.10
CA ILE A 89 5.00 -2.87 1.10
C ILE A 89 6.16 -3.54 1.85
N SER A 90 5.87 -4.55 2.65
CA SER A 90 6.84 -5.29 3.45
C SER A 90 6.57 -6.80 3.38
N GLY A 91 7.33 -7.59 4.13
CA GLY A 91 7.16 -9.04 4.26
C GLY A 91 7.37 -9.79 2.94
N LEU A 92 6.82 -10.99 2.85
CA LEU A 92 7.05 -11.92 1.75
C LEU A 92 6.75 -11.32 0.36
N MET A 93 5.77 -10.42 0.26
CA MET A 93 5.44 -9.75 -0.99
C MET A 93 6.61 -8.92 -1.53
N PHE A 94 7.32 -8.20 -0.66
CA PHE A 94 8.47 -7.42 -1.06
C PHE A 94 9.67 -8.31 -1.42
N PHE A 95 9.90 -9.39 -0.67
CA PHE A 95 10.91 -10.40 -1.01
C PHE A 95 10.67 -11.03 -2.39
N ASN A 96 9.41 -11.33 -2.70
CA ASN A 96 9.03 -11.87 -4.00
C ASN A 96 9.28 -10.87 -5.14
N GLN A 97 8.94 -9.59 -4.94
CA GLN A 97 9.21 -8.53 -5.93
C GLN A 97 10.71 -8.39 -6.26
N LEU A 98 11.59 -8.68 -5.31
CA LEU A 98 13.06 -8.66 -5.50
C LEU A 98 13.62 -10.00 -5.98
N GLY A 99 12.79 -11.01 -6.16
CA GLY A 99 13.22 -12.36 -6.50
C GLY A 99 14.06 -13.02 -5.41
N LEU A 100 13.86 -12.63 -4.15
CA LEU A 100 14.50 -13.23 -2.97
C LEU A 100 13.68 -14.42 -2.45
N SER A 101 12.43 -14.57 -2.85
CA SER A 101 11.57 -15.71 -2.56
C SER A 101 10.68 -16.03 -3.74
N THR A 102 10.37 -17.31 -3.91
CA THR A 102 9.43 -17.84 -4.91
C THR A 102 8.06 -18.14 -4.31
N GLN A 103 7.92 -18.05 -2.99
CA GLN A 103 6.67 -18.32 -2.28
C GLN A 103 5.60 -17.28 -2.67
N LEU A 104 4.39 -17.75 -2.96
CA LEU A 104 3.26 -16.86 -3.25
C LEU A 104 2.75 -16.21 -1.96
N PRO A 105 2.77 -14.88 -1.87
CA PRO A 105 2.27 -14.20 -0.68
C PRO A 105 0.75 -14.32 -0.59
N MET A 106 0.24 -14.99 0.44
CA MET A 106 -1.18 -15.10 0.75
C MET A 106 -1.70 -13.92 1.59
N VAL A 107 -0.80 -13.07 2.04
CA VAL A 107 -1.09 -11.93 2.92
C VAL A 107 -0.31 -10.71 2.43
N TYR A 108 -0.99 -9.61 2.25
CA TYR A 108 -0.34 -8.32 2.02
C TYR A 108 0.20 -7.78 3.35
N GLU A 109 1.49 -7.53 3.43
CA GLU A 109 2.08 -6.84 4.57
C GLU A 109 2.47 -5.43 4.19
N VAL A 110 1.99 -4.46 4.94
CA VAL A 110 2.31 -3.05 4.76
C VAL A 110 2.71 -2.39 6.07
N VAL A 111 3.64 -1.47 5.97
CA VAL A 111 4.01 -0.56 7.06
C VAL A 111 3.46 0.82 6.70
N SER A 112 2.70 1.45 7.60
CA SER A 112 2.00 2.68 7.27
C SER A 112 1.81 3.60 8.47
N ASN A 113 1.97 4.91 8.28
CA ASN A 113 1.61 5.94 9.25
C ASN A 113 0.12 5.91 9.61
N LYS A 114 -0.72 5.33 8.73
CA LYS A 114 -2.16 5.15 8.95
C LYS A 114 -2.50 3.98 9.87
N ALA A 115 -1.49 3.26 10.38
CA ALA A 115 -1.70 2.16 11.32
C ALA A 115 -2.23 2.68 12.67
N THR A 116 -3.36 2.15 13.11
CA THR A 116 -4.00 2.51 14.39
C THR A 116 -3.48 1.70 15.57
N LYS A 117 -2.79 0.58 15.31
CA LYS A 117 -2.13 -0.31 16.28
C LYS A 117 -0.76 -0.69 15.76
N ASP A 118 0.10 -1.23 16.62
CA ASP A 118 1.44 -1.66 16.23
C ASP A 118 1.39 -2.75 15.15
N ARG A 119 0.44 -3.68 15.28
CA ARG A 119 0.10 -4.66 14.24
C ARG A 119 -1.41 -4.90 14.23
N ARG A 120 -2.00 -4.89 13.05
CA ARG A 120 -3.42 -5.17 12.86
C ARG A 120 -3.63 -6.02 11.61
N GLU A 121 -4.48 -7.03 11.73
CA GLU A 121 -4.98 -7.80 10.58
C GLU A 121 -6.34 -7.25 10.13
N THR A 122 -6.55 -7.25 8.84
CA THR A 122 -7.79 -6.81 8.20
C THR A 122 -7.93 -7.50 6.85
N THR A 123 -9.02 -7.23 6.15
CA THR A 123 -9.24 -7.69 4.78
C THR A 123 -9.41 -6.51 3.84
N LEU A 124 -9.07 -6.70 2.58
CA LEU A 124 -9.23 -5.74 1.50
C LEU A 124 -9.53 -6.50 0.20
N GLY A 125 -10.74 -6.33 -0.36
CA GLY A 125 -11.15 -7.05 -1.55
C GLY A 125 -11.05 -8.58 -1.42
N GLY A 126 -11.31 -9.13 -0.22
CA GLY A 126 -11.18 -10.56 0.08
C GLY A 126 -9.78 -11.02 0.46
N SER A 127 -8.73 -10.24 0.21
CA SER A 127 -7.35 -10.57 0.58
C SER A 127 -7.04 -10.18 2.02
N LYS A 128 -6.23 -10.98 2.72
CA LYS A 128 -5.72 -10.64 4.06
C LYS A 128 -4.66 -9.54 3.95
N VAL A 129 -4.75 -8.57 4.85
CA VAL A 129 -3.78 -7.46 4.95
C VAL A 129 -3.32 -7.32 6.39
N VAL A 130 -2.02 -7.32 6.60
CA VAL A 130 -1.37 -6.98 7.86
C VAL A 130 -0.84 -5.56 7.74
N VAL A 131 -1.33 -4.67 8.60
CA VAL A 131 -0.87 -3.28 8.68
C VAL A 131 -0.04 -3.13 9.96
N ARG A 132 1.22 -2.71 9.79
CA ARG A 132 2.14 -2.45 10.90
C ARG A 132 2.43 -0.95 11.03
N ARG A 133 2.59 -0.49 12.26
CA ARG A 133 3.05 0.87 12.54
C ARG A 133 4.55 0.96 12.24
N PRO A 134 5.01 2.01 11.55
CA PRO A 134 6.44 2.23 11.33
C PRO A 134 7.13 2.66 12.64
N LYS A 135 8.40 2.33 12.78
CA LYS A 135 9.24 2.79 13.89
C LYS A 135 9.59 4.27 13.78
N VAL A 136 9.64 4.77 12.56
CA VAL A 136 9.88 6.17 12.21
C VAL A 136 8.82 6.59 11.21
N THR A 137 8.32 7.82 11.32
CA THR A 137 7.33 8.36 10.38
C THR A 137 7.83 8.25 8.94
N VAL A 138 7.05 7.58 8.10
CA VAL A 138 7.35 7.36 6.68
C VAL A 138 7.02 8.61 5.87
N ASN A 139 7.90 8.96 4.95
CA ASN A 139 7.73 10.05 3.98
C ASN A 139 8.43 9.73 2.66
N ASP A 140 8.33 10.62 1.66
CA ASP A 140 8.92 10.42 0.33
C ASP A 140 10.46 10.25 0.37
N GLY A 141 11.13 10.86 1.34
CA GLY A 141 12.59 10.81 1.47
C GLY A 141 13.11 9.55 2.16
N ASN A 142 12.30 8.85 2.95
CA ASN A 142 12.81 7.75 3.77
C ASN A 142 12.12 6.38 3.53
N TYR A 143 11.01 6.32 2.78
CA TYR A 143 10.26 5.06 2.67
C TYR A 143 11.08 3.90 2.10
N LYS A 144 11.94 4.15 1.12
CA LYS A 144 12.81 3.13 0.53
C LYS A 144 13.88 2.64 1.51
N ILE A 145 14.43 3.56 2.31
CA ILE A 145 15.41 3.24 3.36
C ILE A 145 14.76 2.32 4.40
N LEU A 146 13.60 2.72 4.93
CA LEU A 146 12.88 1.93 5.94
C LEU A 146 12.42 0.58 5.39
N GLN A 147 11.96 0.54 4.15
CA GLN A 147 11.58 -0.69 3.45
C GLN A 147 12.76 -1.66 3.32
N PHE A 148 13.95 -1.15 2.96
CA PHE A 148 15.18 -1.93 2.85
C PHE A 148 15.67 -2.42 4.22
N LEU A 149 15.61 -1.59 5.25
CA LEU A 149 15.98 -1.98 6.60
C LEU A 149 15.02 -3.05 7.17
N ASP A 150 13.72 -2.96 6.88
CA ASP A 150 12.75 -4.00 7.21
C ASP A 150 13.04 -5.31 6.46
N LEU A 151 13.42 -5.23 5.19
CA LEU A 151 13.84 -6.40 4.41
C LEU A 151 15.06 -7.08 5.05
N LEU A 152 16.10 -6.32 5.38
CA LEU A 152 17.29 -6.87 6.04
C LEU A 152 16.98 -7.49 7.41
N ARG A 153 16.06 -6.90 8.18
CA ARG A 153 15.61 -7.47 9.46
C ARG A 153 14.95 -8.84 9.28
N ASP A 154 14.15 -8.99 8.23
CA ASP A 154 13.32 -10.16 8.00
C ASP A 154 13.98 -11.17 7.04
N ILE A 155 15.28 -10.98 6.70
CA ILE A 155 15.98 -11.71 5.64
C ILE A 155 16.04 -13.22 5.92
N ASP A 156 16.35 -13.61 7.15
CA ASP A 156 16.44 -15.02 7.54
C ASP A 156 15.07 -15.71 7.54
N MET A 157 13.98 -14.93 7.60
CA MET A 157 12.62 -15.48 7.63
C MET A 157 12.08 -15.76 6.22
N TYR A 158 12.40 -14.91 5.25
CA TYR A 158 11.73 -14.93 3.95
C TYR A 158 12.65 -15.20 2.76
N SER A 159 13.97 -14.98 2.89
CA SER A 159 14.87 -15.19 1.76
C SER A 159 15.18 -16.68 1.54
N GLU A 160 14.94 -17.13 0.31
CA GLU A 160 15.37 -18.44 -0.19
C GLU A 160 16.75 -18.34 -0.88
N VAL A 161 17.22 -17.12 -1.11
CA VAL A 161 18.51 -16.82 -1.73
C VAL A 161 19.52 -16.53 -0.64
N THR A 162 20.73 -17.08 -0.76
CA THR A 162 21.84 -16.96 0.23
C THR A 162 23.16 -16.65 -0.45
N GLY A 163 24.20 -16.36 0.34
CA GLY A 163 25.56 -16.15 -0.14
C GLY A 163 25.71 -14.97 -1.09
N ASP A 164 26.56 -15.12 -2.09
CA ASP A 164 26.90 -14.03 -3.02
C ASP A 164 25.71 -13.59 -3.88
N SER A 165 24.84 -14.54 -4.27
CA SER A 165 23.63 -14.22 -5.02
C SER A 165 22.66 -13.32 -4.23
N LEU A 166 22.58 -13.49 -2.91
CA LEU A 166 21.83 -12.59 -2.04
C LEU A 166 22.45 -11.19 -2.03
N LYS A 167 23.79 -11.12 -1.86
CA LYS A 167 24.53 -9.85 -1.88
C LYS A 167 24.30 -9.07 -3.17
N GLU A 168 24.44 -9.73 -4.31
CA GLU A 168 24.22 -9.14 -5.63
C GLU A 168 22.83 -8.51 -5.75
N LYS A 169 21.78 -9.22 -5.30
CA LYS A 169 20.40 -8.71 -5.34
C LYS A 169 20.19 -7.51 -4.39
N LEU A 170 20.79 -7.54 -3.20
CA LEU A 170 20.71 -6.43 -2.25
C LEU A 170 21.45 -5.19 -2.80
N TYR A 171 22.65 -5.33 -3.34
CA TYR A 171 23.38 -4.23 -3.97
C TYR A 171 22.65 -3.69 -5.19
N TRP A 172 22.12 -4.57 -6.03
CA TRP A 172 21.30 -4.15 -7.17
C TRP A 172 20.11 -3.29 -6.72
N TYR A 173 19.41 -3.71 -5.67
CA TYR A 173 18.28 -2.92 -5.14
C TYR A 173 18.74 -1.57 -4.57
N MET A 174 19.83 -1.54 -3.83
CA MET A 174 20.40 -0.29 -3.30
C MET A 174 20.74 0.68 -4.43
N ASP A 175 21.44 0.23 -5.46
CA ASP A 175 21.80 1.03 -6.63
C ASP A 175 20.56 1.56 -7.36
N LYS A 176 19.64 0.70 -7.72
CA LYS A 176 18.37 1.07 -8.38
C LYS A 176 17.50 2.02 -7.59
N SER A 177 17.57 1.95 -6.28
CA SER A 177 16.80 2.80 -5.37
C SER A 177 17.52 4.08 -4.99
N GLY A 178 18.81 4.22 -5.35
CA GLY A 178 19.66 5.34 -4.96
C GLY A 178 19.99 5.34 -3.46
N LEU A 179 20.04 4.16 -2.82
CA LEU A 179 20.26 4.04 -1.37
C LEU A 179 21.76 3.97 -1.05
N THR A 180 22.18 4.75 -0.08
CA THR A 180 23.55 4.70 0.46
C THR A 180 23.54 4.33 1.94
N VAL A 181 24.61 3.71 2.41
CA VAL A 181 24.78 3.38 3.84
C VAL A 181 24.71 4.64 4.71
N ASN A 182 25.24 5.75 4.22
CA ASN A 182 25.21 7.02 4.97
C ASN A 182 23.81 7.53 5.23
N GLU A 183 22.89 7.39 4.25
CA GLU A 183 21.48 7.76 4.41
C GLU A 183 20.72 6.83 5.36
N MET A 184 21.18 5.58 5.51
CA MET A 184 20.59 4.59 6.43
C MET A 184 21.02 4.79 7.89
N LYS A 185 22.23 5.32 8.13
CA LYS A 185 22.80 5.49 9.49
C LYS A 185 21.87 6.12 10.52
N PRO A 186 21.09 7.18 10.21
CA PRO A 186 20.18 7.79 11.17
C PRO A 186 19.07 6.85 11.68
N TYR A 187 18.81 5.77 10.97
CA TYR A 187 17.74 4.83 11.28
C TYR A 187 18.23 3.57 12.01
N PHE A 188 19.53 3.31 12.08
CA PHE A 188 20.09 2.08 12.65
C PHE A 188 19.67 1.84 14.10
N SER A 189 19.58 2.89 14.92
CA SER A 189 19.15 2.78 16.32
C SER A 189 17.73 2.20 16.51
N TYR A 190 16.92 2.16 15.47
CA TYR A 190 15.58 1.58 15.49
C TYR A 190 15.55 0.10 15.11
N TYR A 191 16.68 -0.48 14.73
CA TYR A 191 16.82 -1.84 14.24
C TYR A 191 17.81 -2.65 15.08
N PRO A 192 17.72 -4.01 15.09
CA PRO A 192 18.69 -4.85 15.80
C PRO A 192 20.11 -4.71 15.27
N ASP A 193 21.12 -4.78 16.14
CA ASP A 193 22.54 -4.70 15.79
C ASP A 193 22.99 -5.75 14.75
N LYS A 194 22.35 -6.92 14.72
CA LYS A 194 22.57 -7.96 13.70
C LYS A 194 22.45 -7.41 12.27
N LEU A 195 21.59 -6.42 12.04
CA LEU A 195 21.36 -5.82 10.74
C LEU A 195 22.61 -5.06 10.26
N LEU A 196 23.38 -4.48 11.17
CA LEU A 196 24.61 -3.75 10.85
C LEU A 196 25.67 -4.67 10.24
N SER A 197 25.73 -5.93 10.66
CA SER A 197 26.65 -6.91 10.08
C SER A 197 26.33 -7.26 8.62
N LEU A 198 25.07 -7.12 8.20
CA LEU A 198 24.63 -7.35 6.82
C LEU A 198 24.91 -6.15 5.90
N ILE A 199 25.07 -4.95 6.46
CA ILE A 199 25.30 -3.71 5.68
C ILE A 199 26.81 -3.45 5.51
N HIS A 200 27.65 -4.01 6.37
CA HIS A 200 29.12 -3.91 6.27
C HIS A 200 29.76 -4.98 5.36
N ILE A 201 28.95 -5.56 4.48
CA ILE A 201 29.42 -6.55 3.50
C ILE A 201 30.19 -5.88 2.39
#